data_df14d1ddcd9f8412a7983f83746dc67b
#
_entry.id   df14d1ddcd9f8412a7983f83746dc67b
#
_cell.length_a   1.000
_cell.length_b   1.000
_cell.length_c   1.000
_cell.angle_alpha   90.00
_cell.angle_beta   90.00
_cell.angle_gamma   90.00
#
_symmetry.space_group_name_H-M   'P 1'
#
loop_
_entity.id
_entity.type
_entity.pdbx_description
1 polymer ?
#
loop_
_entity_poly.entity_id
_entity_poly.type
_entity_poly.pdbx_seq_one_letter_code
_entity_poly.pdbx_strand_id
1 'polypeptide(L)'
;MNLWGVTDIGAVRNDNQDSYRMERLDEHTALAVVCDGMGGARAGNVASSTAVERFTQTLIEQHPQADGWAGALRHAVARANEEVYSISQDRPVCRGMGTTLVAALATEETLWVVNIGDSRCYQVLDGAIRRVTRDHSLVENLVEQGEITREQARVHPQKNLITRALGVDRTVQEDLFELNNMGGYLLLCSDGLSNIVTDEELRREVVAEDKAGCCQRLLRLALERGAPDNVTAVLVQL
;
A
#
# COMPACT_ATOMS: atom_id res chain seq x y z
N MET A 1 -13.93 11.03 9.47
CA MET A 1 -13.35 9.81 8.87
C MET A 1 -12.89 8.85 9.96
N ASN A 2 -13.10 7.54 9.81
CA ASN A 2 -12.58 6.53 10.74
C ASN A 2 -11.53 5.65 10.03
N LEU A 3 -10.55 5.18 10.81
CA LEU A 3 -9.41 4.43 10.31
C LEU A 3 -9.25 3.14 11.13
N TRP A 4 -9.06 2.01 10.49
CA TRP A 4 -8.76 0.73 11.12
C TRP A 4 -7.66 0.03 10.34
N GLY A 5 -6.75 -0.64 11.04
CA GLY A 5 -5.65 -1.33 10.39
C GLY A 5 -5.20 -2.56 11.16
N VAL A 6 -4.55 -3.47 10.46
CA VAL A 6 -3.93 -4.67 11.00
C VAL A 6 -2.71 -5.03 10.18
N THR A 7 -1.71 -5.59 10.84
CA THR A 7 -0.59 -6.27 10.19
C THR A 7 -0.27 -7.55 10.92
N ASP A 8 0.15 -8.56 10.20
CA ASP A 8 0.52 -9.87 10.74
C ASP A 8 1.67 -10.49 9.92
N ILE A 9 2.50 -11.26 10.59
CA ILE A 9 3.65 -11.93 9.99
C ILE A 9 3.25 -13.01 8.95
N GLY A 10 2.00 -13.47 8.99
CA GLY A 10 1.54 -14.62 8.22
C GLY A 10 1.99 -15.96 8.82
N ALA A 11 1.76 -17.06 8.08
CA ALA A 11 2.00 -18.40 8.59
C ALA A 11 3.39 -18.97 8.23
N VAL A 12 4.13 -18.34 7.31
CA VAL A 12 5.36 -18.92 6.73
C VAL A 12 6.60 -18.06 6.98
N ARG A 13 6.44 -16.75 7.03
CA ARG A 13 7.56 -15.80 7.21
C ARG A 13 8.08 -15.82 8.66
N ASN A 14 9.36 -15.48 8.84
CA ASN A 14 9.99 -15.37 10.17
C ASN A 14 9.99 -13.95 10.72
N ASP A 15 9.84 -12.94 9.83
CA ASP A 15 9.81 -11.54 10.18
C ASP A 15 8.65 -10.86 9.43
N ASN A 16 8.05 -9.85 10.07
CA ASN A 16 7.09 -9.00 9.39
C ASN A 16 7.84 -7.80 8.78
N GLN A 17 7.88 -7.75 7.46
CA GLN A 17 8.51 -6.69 6.68
C GLN A 17 7.51 -5.65 6.16
N ASP A 18 6.21 -5.88 6.41
CA ASP A 18 5.18 -4.87 6.18
C ASP A 18 5.22 -3.78 7.25
N SER A 19 4.88 -2.58 6.86
CA SER A 19 4.65 -1.46 7.76
C SER A 19 3.45 -0.66 7.31
N TYR A 20 2.67 -0.13 8.26
CA TYR A 20 1.57 0.77 7.94
C TYR A 20 1.47 1.91 8.93
N ARG A 21 0.82 2.98 8.52
CA ARG A 21 0.48 4.11 9.38
C ARG A 21 -0.87 4.69 9.02
N MET A 22 -1.56 5.17 10.04
CA MET A 22 -2.82 5.88 9.93
C MET A 22 -2.70 7.15 10.75
N GLU A 23 -3.00 8.30 10.12
CA GLU A 23 -2.94 9.60 10.78
C GLU A 23 -4.17 10.44 10.45
N ARG A 24 -4.58 11.25 11.41
CA ARG A 24 -5.46 12.38 11.15
C ARG A 24 -4.61 13.62 11.12
N LEU A 25 -4.47 14.23 9.93
CA LEU A 25 -3.66 15.43 9.77
C LEU A 25 -4.40 16.66 10.33
N ASP A 26 -5.72 16.65 10.26
CA ASP A 26 -6.64 17.62 10.85
C ASP A 26 -8.05 17.01 11.01
N GLU A 27 -9.08 17.84 11.32
CA GLU A 27 -10.47 17.37 11.53
C GLU A 27 -11.09 16.78 10.26
N HIS A 28 -10.60 17.19 9.07
CA HIS A 28 -11.18 16.86 7.76
C HIS A 28 -10.26 16.04 6.88
N THR A 29 -9.01 15.81 7.32
CA THR A 29 -7.99 15.16 6.50
C THR A 29 -7.43 13.92 7.20
N ALA A 30 -7.54 12.78 6.53
CA ALA A 30 -7.00 11.50 6.99
C ALA A 30 -5.98 10.94 5.99
N LEU A 31 -4.93 10.31 6.52
CA LEU A 31 -3.87 9.63 5.79
C LEU A 31 -3.79 8.17 6.20
N ALA A 32 -3.71 7.28 5.23
CA ALA A 32 -3.38 5.87 5.41
C ALA A 32 -2.23 5.49 4.49
N VAL A 33 -1.26 4.74 5.01
CA VAL A 33 -0.06 4.30 4.27
C VAL A 33 0.18 2.83 4.57
N VAL A 34 0.50 2.04 3.53
CA VAL A 34 0.97 0.65 3.63
C VAL A 34 2.22 0.51 2.78
N CYS A 35 3.24 -0.10 3.34
CA CYS A 35 4.50 -0.42 2.69
C CYS A 35 4.85 -1.89 2.93
N ASP A 36 5.18 -2.62 1.86
CA ASP A 36 5.67 -3.99 1.88
C ASP A 36 7.16 -3.97 1.58
N GLY A 37 7.95 -4.38 2.55
CA GLY A 37 9.40 -4.28 2.51
C GLY A 37 10.06 -5.50 1.89
N MET A 38 11.02 -5.27 1.00
CA MET A 38 11.81 -6.31 0.38
C MET A 38 13.30 -6.14 0.62
N GLY A 39 14.04 -7.26 0.69
CA GLY A 39 15.49 -7.25 0.83
C GLY A 39 15.99 -8.06 2.03
N GLY A 40 16.50 -9.27 1.82
CA GLY A 40 17.14 -10.12 2.83
C GLY A 40 16.48 -10.17 4.22
N ALA A 41 17.06 -10.90 5.15
CA ALA A 41 16.40 -11.28 6.41
C ALA A 41 15.96 -10.12 7.35
N ARG A 42 16.43 -8.89 7.19
CA ARG A 42 16.03 -7.75 8.02
C ARG A 42 15.97 -6.41 7.26
N ALA A 43 16.40 -6.38 6.03
CA ALA A 43 16.50 -5.13 5.28
C ALA A 43 15.14 -4.61 4.83
N GLY A 44 14.19 -5.50 4.51
CA GLY A 44 12.83 -5.13 4.13
C GLY A 44 12.07 -4.38 5.23
N ASN A 45 12.17 -4.84 6.49
CA ASN A 45 11.57 -4.15 7.63
C ASN A 45 12.14 -2.72 7.80
N VAL A 46 13.46 -2.55 7.63
CA VAL A 46 14.08 -1.20 7.69
C VAL A 46 13.54 -0.33 6.55
N ALA A 47 13.41 -0.89 5.34
CA ALA A 47 12.93 -0.14 4.19
C ALA A 47 11.48 0.34 4.38
N SER A 48 10.57 -0.57 4.73
CA SER A 48 9.14 -0.25 4.88
C SER A 48 8.87 0.70 6.04
N SER A 49 9.50 0.47 7.21
CA SER A 49 9.32 1.36 8.37
C SER A 49 9.88 2.76 8.12
N THR A 50 11.06 2.86 7.49
CA THR A 50 11.65 4.16 7.11
C THR A 50 10.77 4.90 6.12
N ALA A 51 10.27 4.19 5.09
CA ALA A 51 9.40 4.80 4.08
C ALA A 51 8.10 5.35 4.69
N VAL A 52 7.41 4.54 5.49
CA VAL A 52 6.17 4.94 6.18
C VAL A 52 6.41 6.16 7.07
N GLU A 53 7.47 6.14 7.88
CA GLU A 53 7.78 7.23 8.81
C GLU A 53 8.12 8.52 8.06
N ARG A 54 9.06 8.46 7.10
CA ARG A 54 9.49 9.64 6.36
C ARG A 54 8.38 10.24 5.50
N PHE A 55 7.62 9.40 4.81
CA PHE A 55 6.48 9.85 4.01
C PHE A 55 5.46 10.60 4.87
N THR A 56 5.04 9.99 5.97
CA THR A 56 4.05 10.57 6.88
C THR A 56 4.56 11.86 7.53
N GLN A 57 5.80 11.84 8.04
CA GLN A 57 6.39 13.00 8.69
C GLN A 57 6.49 14.20 7.73
N THR A 58 6.91 13.96 6.47
CA THR A 58 6.99 15.00 5.46
C THR A 58 5.63 15.67 5.21
N LEU A 59 4.54 14.89 5.17
CA LEU A 59 3.19 15.45 5.00
C LEU A 59 2.71 16.23 6.23
N ILE A 60 3.02 15.77 7.44
CA ILE A 60 2.69 16.48 8.69
C ILE A 60 3.42 17.83 8.76
N GLU A 61 4.70 17.86 8.39
CA GLU A 61 5.54 19.07 8.47
C GLU A 61 5.16 20.10 7.39
N GLN A 62 4.71 19.66 6.22
CA GLN A 62 4.54 20.56 5.09
C GLN A 62 3.17 21.20 4.96
N HIS A 63 2.14 20.75 5.64
CA HIS A 63 0.74 21.18 5.44
C HIS A 63 0.53 21.88 4.08
N PRO A 64 -0.42 21.58 3.23
CA PRO A 64 -0.38 21.92 1.81
C PRO A 64 -0.09 23.38 1.59
N GLN A 65 1.04 23.66 0.98
CA GLN A 65 1.45 24.97 0.49
C GLN A 65 0.84 25.20 -0.91
N ALA A 66 1.37 26.15 -1.66
CA ALA A 66 0.84 26.59 -2.95
C ALA A 66 0.56 25.49 -4.00
N ASP A 67 1.27 24.34 -3.92
CA ASP A 67 1.11 23.22 -4.86
C ASP A 67 0.01 22.22 -4.48
N GLY A 68 -0.71 22.47 -3.38
CA GLY A 68 -1.76 21.60 -2.88
C GLY A 68 -1.28 20.20 -2.43
N TRP A 69 -2.24 19.30 -2.19
CA TRP A 69 -1.93 17.95 -1.71
C TRP A 69 -1.18 17.10 -2.73
N ALA A 70 -1.43 17.27 -4.03
CA ALA A 70 -0.71 16.54 -5.07
C ALA A 70 0.80 16.82 -5.06
N GLY A 71 1.20 18.09 -4.91
CA GLY A 71 2.60 18.49 -4.77
C GLY A 71 3.23 17.97 -3.49
N ALA A 72 2.52 18.07 -2.35
CA ALA A 72 2.97 17.57 -1.06
C ALA A 72 3.21 16.05 -1.07
N LEU A 73 2.30 15.27 -1.68
CA LEU A 73 2.42 13.83 -1.82
C LEU A 73 3.64 13.43 -2.66
N ARG A 74 3.86 14.08 -3.82
CA ARG A 74 5.06 13.84 -4.64
C ARG A 74 6.35 14.15 -3.89
N HIS A 75 6.36 15.27 -3.16
CA HIS A 75 7.51 15.61 -2.34
C HIS A 75 7.75 14.58 -1.23
N ALA A 76 6.72 14.11 -0.55
CA ALA A 76 6.81 13.08 0.47
C ALA A 76 7.35 11.75 -0.08
N VAL A 77 6.94 11.35 -1.30
CA VAL A 77 7.51 10.20 -2.01
C VAL A 77 9.01 10.39 -2.25
N ALA A 78 9.40 11.55 -2.78
CA ALA A 78 10.81 11.84 -3.07
C ALA A 78 11.67 11.77 -1.81
N ARG A 79 11.19 12.34 -0.68
CA ARG A 79 11.90 12.30 0.61
C ARG A 79 11.99 10.89 1.19
N ALA A 80 10.91 10.10 1.10
CA ALA A 80 10.93 8.71 1.53
C ALA A 80 11.90 7.87 0.70
N ASN A 81 11.89 8.05 -0.63
CA ASN A 81 12.82 7.35 -1.52
C ASN A 81 14.27 7.70 -1.23
N GLU A 82 14.59 9.00 -1.08
CA GLU A 82 15.94 9.48 -0.78
C GLU A 82 16.50 8.84 0.51
N GLU A 83 15.68 8.77 1.57
CA GLU A 83 16.12 8.23 2.84
C GLU A 83 16.34 6.71 2.79
N VAL A 84 15.38 5.95 2.22
CA VAL A 84 15.53 4.50 2.06
C VAL A 84 16.74 4.18 1.18
N TYR A 85 16.92 4.91 0.06
CA TYR A 85 18.07 4.76 -0.83
C TYR A 85 19.38 5.05 -0.10
N SER A 86 19.50 6.16 0.65
CA SER A 86 20.71 6.52 1.39
C SER A 86 21.09 5.41 2.38
N ILE A 87 20.14 4.93 3.18
CA ILE A 87 20.40 3.84 4.14
C ILE A 87 20.86 2.57 3.40
N SER A 88 20.30 2.26 2.23
CA SER A 88 20.69 1.09 1.44
C SER A 88 22.12 1.18 0.92
N GLN A 89 22.65 2.38 0.68
CA GLN A 89 24.04 2.61 0.26
C GLN A 89 25.01 2.62 1.44
N ASP A 90 24.62 3.23 2.56
CA ASP A 90 25.48 3.46 3.72
C ASP A 90 25.66 2.21 4.59
N ARG A 91 24.69 1.31 4.61
CA ARG A 91 24.68 0.11 5.46
C ARG A 91 24.79 -1.16 4.64
N PRO A 92 25.92 -1.90 4.69
CA PRO A 92 26.08 -3.15 3.91
C PRO A 92 24.98 -4.18 4.12
N VAL A 93 24.42 -4.28 5.35
CA VAL A 93 23.32 -5.20 5.69
C VAL A 93 21.98 -4.79 5.08
N CYS A 94 21.84 -3.55 4.63
CA CYS A 94 20.65 -3.00 3.98
C CYS A 94 20.80 -2.88 2.45
N ARG A 95 21.92 -3.34 1.89
CA ARG A 95 22.21 -3.18 0.46
C ARG A 95 21.12 -3.88 -0.38
N GLY A 96 20.57 -3.13 -1.33
CA GLY A 96 19.51 -3.63 -2.22
C GLY A 96 18.14 -3.77 -1.56
N MET A 97 17.94 -3.21 -0.35
CA MET A 97 16.61 -3.12 0.22
C MET A 97 15.72 -2.15 -0.58
N GLY A 98 14.45 -2.39 -0.53
CA GLY A 98 13.43 -1.51 -1.08
C GLY A 98 12.09 -1.78 -0.42
N THR A 99 11.07 -1.04 -0.83
CA THR A 99 9.72 -1.26 -0.34
C THR A 99 8.69 -0.76 -1.35
N THR A 100 7.49 -1.34 -1.34
CA THR A 100 6.33 -0.73 -1.98
C THR A 100 5.88 0.49 -1.18
N LEU A 101 5.00 1.29 -1.76
CA LEU A 101 4.24 2.30 -1.04
C LEU A 101 2.88 2.43 -1.71
N VAL A 102 1.81 2.18 -0.96
CA VAL A 102 0.47 2.62 -1.31
C VAL A 102 -0.04 3.54 -0.21
N ALA A 103 -0.47 4.73 -0.58
CA ALA A 103 -0.99 5.71 0.37
C ALA A 103 -2.29 6.32 -0.15
N ALA A 104 -3.20 6.61 0.78
CA ALA A 104 -4.43 7.35 0.50
C ALA A 104 -4.53 8.54 1.45
N LEU A 105 -4.66 9.73 0.87
CA LEU A 105 -4.99 10.96 1.58
C LEU A 105 -6.41 11.34 1.21
N ALA A 106 -7.27 11.44 2.20
CA ALA A 106 -8.67 11.78 2.04
C ALA A 106 -8.99 13.12 2.70
N THR A 107 -9.61 14.02 1.95
CA THR A 107 -10.26 15.24 2.44
C THR A 107 -11.77 15.11 2.28
N GLU A 108 -12.54 16.13 2.66
CA GLU A 108 -14.00 16.13 2.46
C GLU A 108 -14.41 16.06 0.98
N GLU A 109 -13.62 16.66 0.08
CA GLU A 109 -13.98 16.78 -1.34
C GLU A 109 -13.17 15.84 -2.24
N THR A 110 -11.93 15.55 -1.88
CA THR A 110 -10.98 14.89 -2.78
C THR A 110 -10.22 13.77 -2.09
N LEU A 111 -9.95 12.72 -2.86
CA LEU A 111 -9.11 11.60 -2.49
C LEU A 111 -7.88 11.57 -3.39
N TRP A 112 -6.70 11.48 -2.81
CA TRP A 112 -5.47 11.20 -3.53
C TRP A 112 -4.96 9.83 -3.15
N VAL A 113 -4.61 9.03 -4.16
CA VAL A 113 -3.98 7.73 -3.95
C VAL A 113 -2.63 7.72 -4.66
N VAL A 114 -1.58 7.40 -3.91
CA VAL A 114 -0.22 7.23 -4.43
C VAL A 114 0.09 5.76 -4.48
N ASN A 115 0.73 5.29 -5.57
CA ASN A 115 1.18 3.91 -5.69
C ASN A 115 2.61 3.78 -6.24
N ILE A 116 3.39 2.91 -5.59
CA ILE A 116 4.69 2.41 -6.02
C ILE A 116 4.77 0.94 -5.60
N GLY A 117 4.87 0.02 -6.55
CA GLY A 117 4.88 -1.42 -6.29
C GLY A 117 3.54 -2.08 -6.58
N ASP A 118 3.26 -3.20 -5.92
CA ASP A 118 2.09 -4.07 -6.12
C ASP A 118 1.17 -4.16 -4.89
N SER A 119 1.45 -3.39 -3.84
CA SER A 119 0.46 -3.09 -2.80
C SER A 119 -0.69 -2.30 -3.40
N ARG A 120 -1.92 -2.54 -2.94
CA ARG A 120 -3.12 -2.07 -3.64
C ARG A 120 -4.00 -1.17 -2.81
N CYS A 121 -4.69 -0.26 -3.48
CA CYS A 121 -5.81 0.51 -2.96
C CYS A 121 -7.09 0.18 -3.73
N TYR A 122 -8.14 -0.15 -2.98
CA TYR A 122 -9.49 -0.38 -3.51
C TYR A 122 -10.44 0.68 -2.97
N GLN A 123 -11.35 1.14 -3.82
CA GLN A 123 -12.51 1.95 -3.41
C GLN A 123 -13.74 1.05 -3.35
N VAL A 124 -14.50 1.14 -2.26
CA VAL A 124 -15.80 0.49 -2.10
C VAL A 124 -16.84 1.57 -1.94
N LEU A 125 -17.72 1.69 -2.93
CA LEU A 125 -18.77 2.70 -3.01
C LEU A 125 -20.06 2.05 -3.52
N ASP A 126 -21.21 2.34 -2.90
CA ASP A 126 -22.52 1.79 -3.26
C ASP A 126 -22.56 0.26 -3.39
N GLY A 127 -21.77 -0.42 -2.57
CA GLY A 127 -21.67 -1.87 -2.58
C GLY A 127 -20.85 -2.45 -3.74
N ALA A 128 -20.23 -1.63 -4.58
CA ALA A 128 -19.29 -2.06 -5.62
C ALA A 128 -17.85 -1.86 -5.15
N ILE A 129 -16.93 -2.75 -5.58
CA ILE A 129 -15.49 -2.61 -5.36
C ILE A 129 -14.79 -2.29 -6.68
N ARG A 130 -13.83 -1.38 -6.61
CA ARG A 130 -12.96 -1.03 -7.73
C ARG A 130 -11.51 -0.88 -7.25
N ARG A 131 -10.59 -1.57 -7.89
CA ARG A 131 -9.15 -1.31 -7.69
C ARG A 131 -8.81 0.06 -8.27
N VAL A 132 -8.24 0.93 -7.44
CA VAL A 132 -7.79 2.28 -7.83
C VAL A 132 -6.38 2.23 -8.41
N THR A 133 -5.50 1.47 -7.77
CA THR A 133 -4.09 1.35 -8.14
C THR A 133 -3.87 0.31 -9.25
N ARG A 134 -2.75 0.47 -9.95
CA ARG A 134 -2.21 -0.49 -10.89
C ARG A 134 -0.92 -1.07 -10.32
N ASP A 135 -0.74 -2.39 -10.39
CA ASP A 135 0.47 -3.02 -9.89
C ASP A 135 1.67 -2.70 -10.80
N HIS A 136 2.78 -2.31 -10.21
CA HIS A 136 4.05 -2.22 -10.90
C HIS A 136 4.76 -3.58 -10.82
N SER A 137 4.23 -4.54 -11.58
CA SER A 137 4.74 -5.91 -11.64
C SER A 137 4.92 -6.39 -13.08
N LEU A 138 5.79 -7.40 -13.25
CA LEU A 138 5.98 -8.03 -14.55
C LEU A 138 4.66 -8.59 -15.09
N VAL A 139 3.89 -9.27 -14.26
CA VAL A 139 2.65 -9.93 -14.69
C VAL A 139 1.56 -8.93 -15.05
N GLU A 140 1.46 -7.79 -14.38
CA GLU A 140 0.52 -6.74 -14.78
C GLU A 140 0.88 -6.17 -16.16
N ASN A 141 2.18 -5.96 -16.45
CA ASN A 141 2.62 -5.54 -17.78
C ASN A 141 2.26 -6.56 -18.86
N LEU A 142 2.45 -7.87 -18.61
CA LEU A 142 2.07 -8.92 -19.55
C LEU A 142 0.54 -8.98 -19.78
N VAL A 143 -0.26 -8.76 -18.75
CA VAL A 143 -1.73 -8.68 -18.88
C VAL A 143 -2.14 -7.50 -19.77
N GLU A 144 -1.53 -6.33 -19.58
CA GLU A 144 -1.84 -5.15 -20.38
C GLU A 144 -1.42 -5.27 -21.84
N GLN A 145 -0.31 -5.97 -22.10
CA GLN A 145 0.13 -6.28 -23.45
C GLN A 145 -0.74 -7.37 -24.11
N GLY A 146 -1.65 -7.99 -23.33
CA GLY A 146 -2.53 -9.05 -23.80
C GLY A 146 -1.81 -10.40 -23.97
N GLU A 147 -0.60 -10.55 -23.42
CA GLU A 147 0.20 -11.77 -23.51
C GLU A 147 -0.33 -12.88 -22.59
N ILE A 148 -0.88 -12.49 -21.43
CA ILE A 148 -1.50 -13.40 -20.47
C ILE A 148 -2.83 -12.84 -19.95
N THR A 149 -3.73 -13.72 -19.47
CA THR A 149 -4.96 -13.30 -18.79
C THR A 149 -4.70 -12.98 -17.32
N ARG A 150 -5.66 -12.33 -16.64
CA ARG A 150 -5.57 -12.06 -15.19
C ARG A 150 -5.54 -13.37 -14.37
N GLU A 151 -6.21 -14.42 -14.82
CA GLU A 151 -6.17 -15.74 -14.19
C GLU A 151 -4.78 -16.37 -14.32
N GLN A 152 -4.16 -16.26 -15.49
CA GLN A 152 -2.78 -16.75 -15.71
C GLN A 152 -1.77 -15.96 -14.87
N ALA A 153 -1.94 -14.64 -14.72
CA ALA A 153 -1.08 -13.80 -13.90
C ALA A 153 -1.04 -14.26 -12.43
N ARG A 154 -2.18 -14.68 -11.87
CA ARG A 154 -2.28 -15.14 -10.47
C ARG A 154 -1.42 -16.36 -10.15
N VAL A 155 -1.18 -17.23 -11.12
CA VAL A 155 -0.40 -18.47 -10.97
C VAL A 155 0.95 -18.42 -11.67
N HIS A 156 1.32 -17.26 -12.23
CA HIS A 156 2.56 -17.11 -12.97
C HIS A 156 3.79 -17.30 -12.05
N PRO A 157 4.86 -17.98 -12.49
CA PRO A 157 6.07 -18.21 -11.69
C PRO A 157 6.74 -16.91 -11.18
N GLN A 158 6.62 -15.84 -11.93
CA GLN A 158 7.21 -14.52 -11.62
C GLN A 158 6.16 -13.50 -11.15
N LYS A 159 5.04 -13.94 -10.57
CA LYS A 159 3.96 -13.05 -10.12
C LYS A 159 4.39 -12.01 -9.07
N ASN A 160 5.42 -12.34 -8.27
CA ASN A 160 5.94 -11.46 -7.22
C ASN A 160 7.11 -10.58 -7.72
N LEU A 161 7.38 -10.53 -9.03
CA LEU A 161 8.44 -9.69 -9.58
C LEU A 161 7.89 -8.28 -9.80
N ILE A 162 8.21 -7.38 -8.88
CA ILE A 162 7.86 -5.97 -9.02
C ILE A 162 8.88 -5.24 -9.91
N THR A 163 8.42 -4.23 -10.62
CA THR A 163 9.20 -3.44 -11.57
C THR A 163 9.51 -2.03 -11.07
N ARG A 164 8.94 -1.65 -9.91
CA ARG A 164 9.14 -0.33 -9.31
C ARG A 164 9.02 -0.41 -7.79
N ALA A 165 9.98 0.17 -7.06
CA ALA A 165 10.00 0.21 -5.60
C ALA A 165 10.75 1.44 -5.09
N LEU A 166 10.42 1.88 -3.88
CA LEU A 166 11.20 2.89 -3.14
C LEU A 166 12.56 2.32 -2.70
N GLY A 167 13.58 3.14 -2.74
CA GLY A 167 14.91 2.85 -2.20
C GLY A 167 15.82 2.00 -3.08
N VAL A 168 15.34 1.53 -4.24
CA VAL A 168 16.13 0.75 -5.20
C VAL A 168 16.95 1.67 -6.09
N ASP A 169 16.34 2.73 -6.60
CA ASP A 169 16.97 3.73 -7.46
C ASP A 169 17.00 5.11 -6.77
N ARG A 170 17.90 5.99 -7.24
CA ARG A 170 18.01 7.37 -6.72
C ARG A 170 16.71 8.14 -6.77
N THR A 171 15.93 7.92 -7.81
CA THR A 171 14.63 8.54 -8.03
C THR A 171 13.63 7.47 -8.38
N VAL A 172 12.40 7.68 -7.96
CA VAL A 172 11.28 6.81 -8.30
C VAL A 172 10.14 7.65 -8.84
N GLN A 173 9.38 7.09 -9.78
CA GLN A 173 8.17 7.72 -10.29
C GLN A 173 6.97 7.03 -9.65
N GLU A 174 6.15 7.81 -8.95
CA GLU A 174 4.87 7.37 -8.41
C GLU A 174 3.76 7.42 -9.45
N ASP A 175 2.75 6.59 -9.28
CA ASP A 175 1.44 6.83 -9.86
C ASP A 175 0.60 7.61 -8.84
N LEU A 176 0.01 8.72 -9.25
CA LEU A 176 -0.86 9.55 -8.43
C LEU A 176 -2.25 9.64 -9.06
N PHE A 177 -3.24 9.18 -8.31
CA PHE A 177 -4.65 9.22 -8.70
C PHE A 177 -5.37 10.27 -7.88
N GLU A 178 -6.15 11.12 -8.54
CA GLU A 178 -7.04 12.09 -7.91
C GLU A 178 -8.48 11.74 -8.22
N LEU A 179 -9.30 11.62 -7.19
CA LEU A 179 -10.70 11.20 -7.26
C LEU A 179 -11.56 12.13 -6.43
N ASN A 180 -12.80 12.33 -6.83
CA ASN A 180 -13.79 12.99 -5.98
C ASN A 180 -14.14 12.11 -4.78
N ASN A 181 -14.22 12.69 -3.58
CA ASN A 181 -14.71 11.98 -2.40
C ASN A 181 -16.24 11.91 -2.46
N MET A 182 -16.74 10.74 -2.83
CA MET A 182 -18.17 10.42 -2.90
C MET A 182 -18.63 9.61 -1.67
N GLY A 183 -17.81 9.55 -0.62
CA GLY A 183 -18.03 8.69 0.54
C GLY A 183 -17.64 7.22 0.29
N GLY A 184 -18.10 6.34 1.15
CA GLY A 184 -17.77 4.92 1.10
C GLY A 184 -16.48 4.59 1.84
N TYR A 185 -15.64 3.72 1.26
CA TYR A 185 -14.44 3.21 1.92
C TYR A 185 -13.27 3.12 0.96
N LEU A 186 -12.05 3.34 1.48
CA LEU A 186 -10.81 2.90 0.83
C LEU A 186 -10.20 1.76 1.64
N LEU A 187 -9.80 0.70 0.95
CA LEU A 187 -9.05 -0.42 1.52
C LEU A 187 -7.66 -0.44 0.89
N LEU A 188 -6.63 -0.25 1.71
CA LEU A 188 -5.23 -0.42 1.33
C LEU A 188 -4.73 -1.75 1.86
N CYS A 189 -3.93 -2.47 1.07
CA CYS A 189 -3.35 -3.74 1.53
C CYS A 189 -2.04 -4.08 0.82
N SER A 190 -1.22 -4.89 1.49
CA SER A 190 -0.09 -5.57 0.87
C SER A 190 -0.55 -6.74 -0.01
N ASP A 191 0.37 -7.28 -0.80
CA ASP A 191 0.12 -8.39 -1.71
C ASP A 191 -0.24 -9.68 -0.98
N GLY A 192 0.25 -9.88 0.26
CA GLY A 192 -0.10 -11.02 1.11
C GLY A 192 -1.60 -11.13 1.41
N LEU A 193 -2.36 -10.02 1.36
CA LEU A 193 -3.81 -10.07 1.39
C LEU A 193 -4.40 -10.27 -0.01
N SER A 194 -4.05 -9.41 -0.96
CA SER A 194 -4.71 -9.35 -2.26
C SER A 194 -4.37 -10.51 -3.20
N ASN A 195 -3.31 -11.28 -2.92
CA ASN A 195 -3.00 -12.53 -3.61
C ASN A 195 -3.85 -13.72 -3.15
N ILE A 196 -4.50 -13.62 -1.97
CA ILE A 196 -5.21 -14.72 -1.32
C ILE A 196 -6.71 -14.46 -1.24
N VAL A 197 -7.11 -13.23 -0.95
CA VAL A 197 -8.51 -12.83 -0.81
C VAL A 197 -8.96 -12.19 -2.12
N THR A 198 -10.09 -12.66 -2.66
CA THR A 198 -10.62 -12.14 -3.93
C THR A 198 -11.29 -10.78 -3.74
N ASP A 199 -11.39 -9.99 -4.81
CA ASP A 199 -12.03 -8.66 -4.78
C ASP A 199 -13.48 -8.74 -4.24
N GLU A 200 -14.21 -9.80 -4.58
CA GLU A 200 -15.60 -10.01 -4.09
C GLU A 200 -15.62 -10.29 -2.57
N GLU A 201 -14.64 -11.01 -2.05
CA GLU A 201 -14.51 -11.25 -0.61
C GLU A 201 -14.07 -10.00 0.13
N LEU A 202 -13.11 -9.22 -0.44
CA LEU A 202 -12.75 -7.91 0.07
C LEU A 202 -14.00 -7.01 0.18
N ARG A 203 -14.78 -6.94 -0.91
CA ARG A 203 -16.03 -6.19 -0.95
C ARG A 203 -16.99 -6.62 0.17
N ARG A 204 -17.24 -7.93 0.29
CA ARG A 204 -18.16 -8.48 1.30
C ARG A 204 -17.76 -8.08 2.72
N GLU A 205 -16.48 -8.18 3.05
CA GLU A 205 -15.99 -7.82 4.38
C GLU A 205 -16.05 -6.31 4.65
N VAL A 206 -15.75 -5.48 3.65
CA VAL A 206 -15.83 -4.01 3.77
C VAL A 206 -17.28 -3.53 3.94
N VAL A 207 -18.26 -4.12 3.23
CA VAL A 207 -19.68 -3.71 3.34
C VAL A 207 -20.37 -4.29 4.58
N ALA A 208 -19.79 -5.27 5.26
CA ALA A 208 -20.32 -5.85 6.47
C ALA A 208 -20.62 -4.78 7.55
N GLU A 209 -21.58 -5.02 8.44
CA GLU A 209 -22.07 -4.05 9.40
C GLU A 209 -20.97 -3.60 10.40
N ASP A 210 -20.20 -4.55 10.94
CA ASP A 210 -19.06 -4.28 11.81
C ASP A 210 -17.83 -3.81 11.03
N LYS A 211 -17.65 -2.49 10.92
CA LYS A 211 -16.49 -1.89 10.23
C LYS A 211 -15.19 -2.01 11.04
N ALA A 212 -15.28 -1.91 12.34
CA ALA A 212 -14.10 -2.01 13.21
C ALA A 212 -13.45 -3.40 13.15
N GLY A 213 -14.22 -4.45 12.99
CA GLY A 213 -13.70 -5.81 12.81
C GLY A 213 -13.30 -6.18 11.37
N CYS A 214 -13.50 -5.31 10.38
CA CYS A 214 -13.25 -5.61 8.98
C CYS A 214 -11.82 -6.11 8.71
N CYS A 215 -10.81 -5.35 9.11
CA CYS A 215 -9.41 -5.72 8.90
C CYS A 215 -9.04 -7.04 9.57
N GLN A 216 -9.58 -7.31 10.78
CA GLN A 216 -9.36 -8.57 11.49
C GLN A 216 -10.02 -9.76 10.79
N ARG A 217 -11.19 -9.59 10.18
CA ARG A 217 -11.85 -10.64 9.39
C ARG A 217 -11.08 -10.95 8.11
N LEU A 218 -10.59 -9.91 7.42
CA LEU A 218 -9.73 -10.07 6.23
C LEU A 218 -8.43 -10.81 6.57
N LEU A 219 -7.76 -10.41 7.65
CA LEU A 219 -6.57 -11.11 8.15
C LEU A 219 -6.87 -12.58 8.44
N ARG A 220 -7.96 -12.88 9.13
CA ARG A 220 -8.37 -14.26 9.44
C ARG A 220 -8.56 -15.08 8.19
N LEU A 221 -9.25 -14.53 7.15
CA LEU A 221 -9.41 -15.20 5.87
C LEU A 221 -8.06 -15.53 5.22
N ALA A 222 -7.10 -14.61 5.27
CA ALA A 222 -5.77 -14.85 4.73
C ALA A 222 -5.03 -15.97 5.51
N LEU A 223 -5.07 -15.93 6.85
CA LEU A 223 -4.43 -16.93 7.71
C LEU A 223 -5.05 -18.34 7.53
N GLU A 224 -6.38 -18.44 7.44
CA GLU A 224 -7.08 -19.69 7.18
C GLU A 224 -6.69 -20.33 5.83
N ARG A 225 -6.20 -19.52 4.89
CA ARG A 225 -5.69 -19.96 3.57
C ARG A 225 -4.17 -20.12 3.51
N GLY A 226 -3.52 -20.06 4.67
CA GLY A 226 -2.10 -20.35 4.83
C GLY A 226 -1.16 -19.17 4.68
N ALA A 227 -1.66 -17.94 4.45
CA ALA A 227 -0.91 -16.67 4.43
C ALA A 227 0.62 -16.83 4.24
N PRO A 228 1.11 -17.11 3.03
CA PRO A 228 2.54 -17.43 2.80
C PRO A 228 3.44 -16.19 2.94
N ASP A 229 2.85 -15.00 3.02
CA ASP A 229 3.52 -13.72 3.19
C ASP A 229 2.97 -12.92 4.36
N ASN A 230 3.63 -11.80 4.68
CA ASN A 230 3.12 -10.81 5.60
C ASN A 230 1.79 -10.25 5.09
N VAL A 231 0.86 -9.96 5.98
CA VAL A 231 -0.50 -9.53 5.62
C VAL A 231 -0.82 -8.22 6.31
N THR A 232 -1.03 -7.18 5.53
CA THR A 232 -1.40 -5.86 6.06
C THR A 232 -2.65 -5.34 5.36
N ALA A 233 -3.58 -4.80 6.14
CA ALA A 233 -4.79 -4.15 5.66
C ALA A 233 -5.11 -2.89 6.45
N VAL A 234 -5.48 -1.82 5.76
CA VAL A 234 -5.96 -0.56 6.34
C VAL A 234 -7.27 -0.16 5.67
N LEU A 235 -8.31 0.06 6.47
CA LEU A 235 -9.60 0.54 6.03
C LEU A 235 -9.79 2.00 6.44
N VAL A 236 -10.15 2.84 5.49
CA VAL A 236 -10.53 4.24 5.67
C VAL A 236 -12.01 4.39 5.37
N GLN A 237 -12.79 4.87 6.34
CA GLN A 237 -14.17 5.30 6.13
C GLN A 237 -14.17 6.79 5.77
N LEU A 238 -14.71 7.12 4.62
CA LEU A 238 -14.77 8.47 4.03
C LEU A 238 -15.95 9.26 4.56
#